data_fbb36b499f89fe8e95d8f2098f557d4f
#
_entry.id   fbb36b499f89fe8e95d8f2098f557d4f
#
_cell.length_a   1.000
_cell.length_b   1.000
_cell.length_c   1.000
_cell.angle_alpha   90.00
_cell.angle_beta   90.00
_cell.angle_gamma   90.00
#
_symmetry.space_group_name_H-M   'P 1'
#
loop_
_entity.id
_entity.type
_entity.pdbx_description
1 polymer ?
#
loop_
_entity_poly.entity_id
_entity_poly.type
_entity_poly.pdbx_seq_one_letter_code
_entity_poly.pdbx_strand_id
1 'polypeptide(L)'
;MPKSIKVFGNSGSPYTQKILSLLRYRNIPYTVSWGDVIHNLSLLNIEPPKPVLLPTIIFEDDNGEIICKTDTTPIIRYLEEMYKEKSVIPPSPSLIFLNYLLEDFADEWTTKYMFHYRWHFKEDAENAKKMLVLQHKLNIDDNSMDEFGNHIAERQINRLWVVGSNNETAELIDYSYKKYLSILENHLKNSPFMFGQRPSSSDFALYGQLTQLVGFDPTPRNIAYKKSPRTIAWVNTMADLSGLHNMGGIGEFFGFENKDKVTEIDYFNENTSGWNEVDKIPDSLKEMFNEIGRVYIPCLVENAKAHINGNDVWETKIGDSLWKQKTFPYQVKCLNWIKEEFSKLSDTDQDIVLKYLAGTGCELILN
;
A
#
# COMPACT_ATOMS: atom_id res chain seq x y z
N MET A 1 -24.14 3.39 11.51
CA MET A 1 -22.67 3.62 11.49
C MET A 1 -22.09 2.97 12.73
N PRO A 2 -20.83 2.51 12.72
CA PRO A 2 -20.25 1.99 13.95
C PRO A 2 -20.17 3.10 15.00
N LYS A 3 -20.47 2.77 16.24
CA LYS A 3 -20.37 3.65 17.40
C LYS A 3 -18.93 4.04 17.66
N SER A 4 -17.99 3.11 17.43
CA SER A 4 -16.57 3.36 17.59
C SER A 4 -15.73 2.50 16.63
N ILE A 5 -14.57 3.04 16.25
CA ILE A 5 -13.53 2.33 15.50
C ILE A 5 -12.26 2.35 16.35
N LYS A 6 -11.72 1.16 16.64
CA LYS A 6 -10.48 0.99 17.39
C LYS A 6 -9.45 0.30 16.51
N VAL A 7 -8.32 0.97 16.26
CA VAL A 7 -7.22 0.47 15.45
C VAL A 7 -6.13 -0.07 16.36
N PHE A 8 -5.75 -1.33 16.20
CA PHE A 8 -4.61 -1.95 16.86
C PHE A 8 -3.50 -2.10 15.85
N GLY A 9 -2.39 -1.44 16.07
CA GLY A 9 -1.35 -1.37 15.06
C GLY A 9 0.02 -1.03 15.62
N ASN A 10 0.94 -0.78 14.69
CA ASN A 10 2.31 -0.38 14.98
C ASN A 10 2.73 0.69 13.97
N SER A 11 3.43 1.71 14.42
CA SER A 11 3.92 2.78 13.55
C SER A 11 4.96 2.31 12.53
N GLY A 12 5.69 1.21 12.82
CA GLY A 12 6.59 0.54 11.88
C GLY A 12 5.89 -0.40 10.88
N SER A 13 4.54 -0.45 10.87
CA SER A 13 3.76 -1.21 9.91
C SER A 13 3.24 -0.29 8.80
N PRO A 14 3.60 -0.55 7.53
CA PRO A 14 3.11 0.23 6.39
C PRO A 14 1.58 0.18 6.28
N TYR A 15 0.97 -0.96 6.53
CA TYR A 15 -0.47 -1.13 6.46
C TYR A 15 -1.22 -0.39 7.57
N THR A 16 -0.61 -0.26 8.77
CA THR A 16 -1.15 0.62 9.82
C THR A 16 -1.13 2.08 9.36
N GLN A 17 -0.03 2.53 8.76
CA GLN A 17 0.09 3.89 8.23
C GLN A 17 -0.91 4.16 7.10
N LYS A 18 -1.10 3.20 6.18
CA LYS A 18 -2.13 3.25 5.12
C LYS A 18 -3.51 3.59 5.69
N ILE A 19 -3.97 2.82 6.67
CA ILE A 19 -5.31 3.00 7.24
C ILE A 19 -5.43 4.28 8.06
N LEU A 20 -4.43 4.62 8.88
CA LEU A 20 -4.49 5.83 9.70
C LEU A 20 -4.56 7.11 8.86
N SER A 21 -3.78 7.19 7.77
CA SER A 21 -3.83 8.32 6.85
C SER A 21 -5.19 8.41 6.14
N LEU A 22 -5.74 7.27 5.71
CA LEU A 22 -7.06 7.20 5.09
C LEU A 22 -8.17 7.66 6.05
N LEU A 23 -8.16 7.19 7.31
CA LEU A 23 -9.15 7.59 8.32
C LEU A 23 -9.08 9.10 8.60
N ARG A 24 -7.86 9.68 8.67
CA ARG A 24 -7.66 11.14 8.80
C ARG A 24 -8.24 11.89 7.60
N TYR A 25 -7.86 11.50 6.38
CA TYR A 25 -8.38 12.13 5.16
C TYR A 25 -9.90 12.13 5.12
N ARG A 26 -10.54 11.00 5.43
CA ARG A 26 -11.99 10.84 5.42
C ARG A 26 -12.69 11.45 6.64
N ASN A 27 -11.95 12.01 7.59
CA ASN A 27 -12.47 12.52 8.87
C ASN A 27 -13.33 11.48 9.62
N ILE A 28 -12.97 10.20 9.51
CA ILE A 28 -13.63 9.11 10.22
C ILE A 28 -13.05 9.05 11.64
N PRO A 29 -13.88 9.20 12.71
CA PRO A 29 -13.38 9.13 14.08
C PRO A 29 -12.85 7.75 14.43
N TYR A 30 -11.69 7.70 15.07
CA TYR A 30 -11.09 6.46 15.54
C TYR A 30 -10.26 6.67 16.81
N THR A 31 -9.95 5.56 17.49
CA THR A 31 -8.90 5.49 18.50
C THR A 31 -7.81 4.52 18.04
N VAL A 32 -6.58 4.70 18.51
CA VAL A 32 -5.47 3.80 18.19
C VAL A 32 -4.82 3.27 19.46
N SER A 33 -4.56 1.97 19.49
CA SER A 33 -3.73 1.30 20.49
C SER A 33 -2.48 0.74 19.84
N TRP A 34 -1.33 1.23 20.27
CA TRP A 34 -0.03 0.77 19.80
C TRP A 34 0.42 -0.48 20.57
N GLY A 35 1.22 -1.32 19.94
CA GLY A 35 1.88 -2.43 20.58
C GLY A 35 1.38 -3.80 20.17
N ASP A 36 1.44 -4.76 21.08
CA ASP A 36 1.04 -6.15 20.83
C ASP A 36 -0.48 -6.28 20.68
N VAL A 37 -0.94 -6.68 19.49
CA VAL A 37 -2.36 -6.79 19.15
C VAL A 37 -3.04 -7.85 20.01
N ILE A 38 -2.39 -9.00 20.24
CA ILE A 38 -2.96 -10.12 20.99
C ILE A 38 -3.18 -9.69 22.44
N HIS A 39 -2.17 -9.05 23.03
CA HIS A 39 -2.26 -8.53 24.38
C HIS A 39 -3.39 -7.47 24.48
N ASN A 40 -3.44 -6.50 23.59
CA ASN A 40 -4.44 -5.44 23.60
C ASN A 40 -5.88 -5.98 23.41
N LEU A 41 -6.08 -6.99 22.57
CA LEU A 41 -7.38 -7.65 22.40
C LEU A 41 -7.77 -8.44 23.64
N SER A 42 -6.82 -9.11 24.29
CA SER A 42 -7.10 -9.86 25.53
C SER A 42 -7.60 -8.97 26.66
N LEU A 43 -7.11 -7.73 26.76
CA LEU A 43 -7.59 -6.74 27.75
C LEU A 43 -9.07 -6.35 27.52
N LEU A 44 -9.56 -6.54 26.31
CA LEU A 44 -10.95 -6.28 25.93
C LEU A 44 -11.80 -7.56 25.91
N ASN A 45 -11.24 -8.71 26.28
CA ASN A 45 -11.88 -10.03 26.18
C ASN A 45 -12.33 -10.37 24.74
N ILE A 46 -11.55 -9.94 23.73
CA ILE A 46 -11.85 -10.19 22.31
C ILE A 46 -10.86 -11.26 21.81
N GLU A 47 -11.40 -12.29 21.14
CA GLU A 47 -10.57 -13.33 20.51
C GLU A 47 -9.81 -12.75 19.30
N PRO A 48 -8.48 -12.94 19.21
CA PRO A 48 -7.71 -12.48 18.08
C PRO A 48 -8.13 -13.15 16.76
N PRO A 49 -8.17 -12.42 15.65
CA PRO A 49 -8.43 -13.01 14.34
C PRO A 49 -7.30 -13.95 13.91
N LYS A 50 -7.59 -14.86 13.00
CA LYS A 50 -6.62 -15.80 12.43
C LYS A 50 -6.54 -15.61 10.91
N PRO A 51 -5.39 -15.12 10.39
CA PRO A 51 -4.18 -14.69 11.09
C PRO A 51 -4.31 -13.34 11.79
N VAL A 52 -3.47 -13.06 12.81
CA VAL A 52 -3.32 -11.72 13.38
C VAL A 52 -2.44 -10.91 12.45
N LEU A 53 -3.00 -9.83 11.89
CA LEU A 53 -2.30 -8.90 10.99
C LEU A 53 -2.33 -7.47 11.57
N LEU A 54 -1.43 -6.64 11.09
CA LEU A 54 -1.37 -5.21 11.40
C LEU A 54 -1.86 -4.38 10.20
N PRO A 55 -2.83 -3.48 10.37
CA PRO A 55 -3.62 -3.30 11.58
C PRO A 55 -4.69 -4.37 11.76
N THR A 56 -5.11 -4.60 13.01
CA THR A 56 -6.37 -5.22 13.35
C THR A 56 -7.33 -4.12 13.76
N ILE A 57 -8.57 -4.13 13.24
CA ILE A 57 -9.54 -3.07 13.51
C ILE A 57 -10.81 -3.67 14.09
N ILE A 58 -11.29 -3.04 15.15
CA ILE A 58 -12.58 -3.35 15.76
C ILE A 58 -13.57 -2.26 15.38
N PHE A 59 -14.70 -2.71 14.90
CA PHE A 59 -15.91 -1.92 14.67
C PHE A 59 -16.95 -2.33 15.72
N GLU A 60 -17.44 -1.39 16.50
CA GLU A 60 -18.50 -1.60 17.48
C GLU A 60 -19.75 -0.88 16.99
N ASP A 61 -20.84 -1.61 16.82
CA ASP A 61 -22.13 -1.03 16.41
C ASP A 61 -22.91 -0.43 17.60
N ASP A 62 -24.08 0.16 17.32
CA ASP A 62 -24.93 0.77 18.33
C ASP A 62 -25.53 -0.26 19.34
N ASN A 63 -25.53 -1.54 19.00
CA ASN A 63 -25.99 -2.63 19.84
C ASN A 63 -24.85 -3.22 20.70
N GLY A 64 -23.60 -2.75 20.50
CA GLY A 64 -22.41 -3.30 21.15
C GLY A 64 -21.89 -4.57 20.48
N GLU A 65 -22.36 -4.90 19.27
CA GLU A 65 -21.79 -5.99 18.49
C GLU A 65 -20.40 -5.60 17.98
N ILE A 66 -19.46 -6.52 18.13
CA ILE A 66 -18.05 -6.30 17.78
C ILE A 66 -17.71 -7.09 16.53
N ILE A 67 -17.27 -6.36 15.49
CA ILE A 67 -16.72 -6.93 14.26
C ILE A 67 -15.22 -6.67 14.24
N CYS A 68 -14.42 -7.74 14.23
CA CYS A 68 -12.97 -7.66 14.15
C CYS A 68 -12.52 -7.96 12.72
N LYS A 69 -11.79 -7.02 12.08
CA LYS A 69 -11.31 -7.14 10.71
C LYS A 69 -9.79 -6.96 10.64
N THR A 70 -9.20 -7.74 9.74
CA THR A 70 -7.80 -7.60 9.32
C THR A 70 -7.74 -7.48 7.79
N ASP A 71 -6.57 -7.14 7.26
CA ASP A 71 -6.36 -6.86 5.83
C ASP A 71 -6.97 -5.51 5.39
N THR A 72 -6.10 -4.65 4.86
CA THR A 72 -6.45 -3.24 4.64
C THR A 72 -7.38 -3.03 3.46
N THR A 73 -7.26 -3.83 2.41
CA THR A 73 -8.10 -3.68 1.22
C THR A 73 -9.57 -3.99 1.49
N PRO A 74 -9.96 -5.13 2.09
CA PRO A 74 -11.34 -5.35 2.50
C PRO A 74 -11.82 -4.39 3.60
N ILE A 75 -10.93 -3.91 4.49
CA ILE A 75 -11.30 -2.87 5.47
C ILE A 75 -11.69 -1.58 4.77
N ILE A 76 -10.94 -1.14 3.76
CA ILE A 76 -11.28 0.07 2.98
C ILE A 76 -12.63 -0.09 2.31
N ARG A 77 -12.92 -1.23 1.67
CA ARG A 77 -14.23 -1.49 1.03
C ARG A 77 -15.36 -1.46 2.05
N TYR A 78 -15.15 -2.01 3.25
CA TYR A 78 -16.12 -1.95 4.34
C TYR A 78 -16.35 -0.51 4.83
N LEU A 79 -15.30 0.32 4.91
CA LEU A 79 -15.44 1.74 5.24
C LEU A 79 -16.19 2.53 4.15
N GLU A 80 -16.02 2.18 2.86
CA GLU A 80 -16.77 2.78 1.74
C GLU A 80 -18.27 2.48 1.80
N GLU A 81 -18.66 1.30 2.31
CA GLU A 81 -20.06 0.94 2.51
C GLU A 81 -20.72 1.79 3.62
N MET A 82 -19.97 2.07 4.69
CA MET A 82 -20.50 2.77 5.87
C MET A 82 -20.43 4.29 5.79
N TYR A 83 -19.39 4.82 5.16
CA TYR A 83 -19.14 6.25 5.04
C TYR A 83 -19.14 6.65 3.58
N LYS A 84 -19.97 7.60 3.19
CA LYS A 84 -20.11 8.01 1.76
C LYS A 84 -19.27 9.23 1.41
N GLU A 85 -18.90 10.03 2.40
CA GLU A 85 -18.12 11.23 2.19
C GLU A 85 -16.64 10.93 1.92
N LYS A 86 -16.01 11.75 1.11
CA LYS A 86 -14.57 11.66 0.79
C LYS A 86 -14.15 10.25 0.36
N SER A 87 -14.95 9.60 -0.51
CA SER A 87 -14.62 8.28 -1.06
C SER A 87 -13.20 8.26 -1.64
N VAL A 88 -12.49 7.17 -1.41
CA VAL A 88 -11.15 6.92 -1.96
C VAL A 88 -11.19 5.92 -3.11
N ILE A 89 -12.39 5.57 -3.56
CA ILE A 89 -12.62 4.70 -4.71
C ILE A 89 -13.11 5.57 -5.86
N PRO A 90 -12.45 5.54 -7.03
CA PRO A 90 -12.92 6.24 -8.23
C PRO A 90 -14.33 5.80 -8.63
N PRO A 91 -15.14 6.67 -9.25
CA PRO A 91 -16.53 6.33 -9.59
C PRO A 91 -16.66 5.48 -10.86
N SER A 92 -15.69 5.57 -11.80
CA SER A 92 -15.72 4.82 -13.04
C SER A 92 -15.29 3.36 -12.82
N PRO A 93 -16.06 2.34 -13.29
CA PRO A 93 -15.70 0.94 -13.14
C PRO A 93 -14.29 0.62 -13.65
N SER A 94 -13.91 1.16 -14.80
CA SER A 94 -12.57 1.00 -15.37
C SER A 94 -11.48 1.57 -14.44
N LEU A 95 -11.71 2.75 -13.82
CA LEU A 95 -10.79 3.32 -12.84
C LEU A 95 -10.77 2.55 -11.51
N ILE A 96 -11.91 2.00 -11.09
CA ILE A 96 -11.97 1.14 -9.89
C ILE A 96 -11.00 -0.03 -10.07
N PHE A 97 -11.02 -0.68 -11.22
CA PHE A 97 -10.13 -1.80 -11.50
C PHE A 97 -8.65 -1.36 -11.56
N LEU A 98 -8.33 -0.27 -12.27
CA LEU A 98 -6.95 0.22 -12.35
C LEU A 98 -6.42 0.64 -10.98
N ASN A 99 -7.26 1.27 -10.16
CA ASN A 99 -6.92 1.60 -8.77
C ASN A 99 -6.71 0.34 -7.93
N TYR A 100 -7.55 -0.70 -8.10
CA TYR A 100 -7.39 -1.97 -7.39
C TYR A 100 -6.05 -2.64 -7.73
N LEU A 101 -5.72 -2.74 -9.02
CA LEU A 101 -4.47 -3.33 -9.47
C LEU A 101 -3.24 -2.57 -8.93
N LEU A 102 -3.31 -1.24 -8.90
CA LEU A 102 -2.25 -0.41 -8.34
C LEU A 102 -2.16 -0.53 -6.81
N GLU A 103 -3.31 -0.61 -6.11
CA GLU A 103 -3.36 -0.85 -4.66
C GLU A 103 -2.72 -2.19 -4.30
N ASP A 104 -3.07 -3.25 -5.02
CA ASP A 104 -2.52 -4.59 -4.83
C ASP A 104 -1.00 -4.62 -5.08
N PHE A 105 -0.52 -3.99 -6.16
CA PHE A 105 0.92 -3.81 -6.40
C PHE A 105 1.61 -3.07 -5.24
N ALA A 106 1.00 -2.00 -4.76
CA ALA A 106 1.56 -1.22 -3.66
C ALA A 106 1.65 -2.05 -2.37
N ASP A 107 0.65 -2.84 -2.07
CA ASP A 107 0.64 -3.69 -0.87
C ASP A 107 1.58 -4.89 -1.00
N GLU A 108 1.68 -5.53 -2.17
CA GLU A 108 2.34 -6.82 -2.33
C GLU A 108 3.74 -6.76 -2.98
N TRP A 109 3.96 -5.80 -3.88
CA TRP A 109 5.27 -5.65 -4.50
C TRP A 109 6.14 -4.61 -3.81
N THR A 110 5.61 -3.42 -3.48
CA THR A 110 6.43 -2.39 -2.83
C THR A 110 6.83 -2.80 -1.40
N THR A 111 6.07 -3.69 -0.76
CA THR A 111 6.49 -4.33 0.50
C THR A 111 7.78 -5.15 0.33
N LYS A 112 8.07 -5.67 -0.88
CA LYS A 112 9.33 -6.38 -1.15
C LYS A 112 10.52 -5.43 -1.07
N TYR A 113 10.38 -4.19 -1.58
CA TYR A 113 11.41 -3.16 -1.41
C TYR A 113 11.63 -2.86 0.06
N MET A 114 10.56 -2.56 0.79
CA MET A 114 10.62 -2.20 2.21
C MET A 114 11.27 -3.29 3.06
N PHE A 115 10.81 -4.52 2.89
CA PHE A 115 11.30 -5.64 3.69
C PHE A 115 12.74 -6.02 3.33
N HIS A 116 13.09 -5.96 2.03
CA HIS A 116 14.45 -6.16 1.55
C HIS A 116 15.40 -5.14 2.16
N TYR A 117 15.15 -3.83 1.99
CA TYR A 117 16.03 -2.82 2.54
C TYR A 117 16.16 -2.94 4.05
N ARG A 118 15.08 -3.08 4.77
CA ARG A 118 15.07 -3.15 6.23
C ARG A 118 15.87 -4.31 6.80
N TRP A 119 15.84 -5.47 6.16
CA TRP A 119 16.36 -6.70 6.78
C TRP A 119 17.54 -7.34 6.03
N HIS A 120 17.79 -6.98 4.78
CA HIS A 120 18.93 -7.45 4.02
C HIS A 120 20.20 -6.63 4.31
N PHE A 121 20.07 -5.32 4.54
CA PHE A 121 21.19 -4.44 4.84
C PHE A 121 21.42 -4.33 6.34
N LYS A 122 22.68 -4.52 6.76
CA LYS A 122 23.04 -4.52 8.18
C LYS A 122 22.70 -3.21 8.89
N GLU A 123 22.96 -2.06 8.25
CA GLU A 123 22.69 -0.75 8.81
C GLU A 123 21.18 -0.54 9.08
N ASP A 124 20.34 -0.95 8.12
CA ASP A 124 18.90 -0.82 8.25
C ASP A 124 18.34 -1.79 9.29
N ALA A 125 18.86 -3.03 9.36
CA ALA A 125 18.47 -4.00 10.38
C ALA A 125 18.86 -3.52 11.80
N GLU A 126 20.04 -2.91 11.96
CA GLU A 126 20.47 -2.32 13.23
C GLU A 126 19.59 -1.11 13.66
N ASN A 127 19.17 -0.29 12.70
CA ASN A 127 18.17 0.77 12.93
C ASN A 127 16.82 0.16 13.33
N ALA A 128 16.32 -0.79 12.54
CA ALA A 128 14.97 -1.33 12.70
C ALA A 128 14.81 -2.06 14.04
N LYS A 129 15.80 -2.85 14.49
CA LYS A 129 15.70 -3.57 15.74
C LYS A 129 15.53 -2.64 16.96
N LYS A 130 16.17 -1.48 16.96
CA LYS A 130 16.01 -0.48 18.02
C LYS A 130 14.71 0.30 17.89
N MET A 131 14.46 0.84 16.72
CA MET A 131 13.32 1.72 16.48
C MET A 131 11.99 1.01 16.63
N LEU A 132 11.88 -0.26 16.20
CA LEU A 132 10.64 -1.02 16.36
C LEU A 132 10.32 -1.29 17.82
N VAL A 133 11.31 -1.53 18.66
CA VAL A 133 11.10 -1.69 20.11
C VAL A 133 10.71 -0.38 20.77
N LEU A 134 11.43 0.71 20.47
CA LEU A 134 11.15 2.03 21.04
C LEU A 134 9.78 2.58 20.63
N GLN A 135 9.27 2.23 19.45
CA GLN A 135 7.92 2.58 19.03
C GLN A 135 6.83 1.90 19.88
N HIS A 136 7.15 0.79 20.55
CA HIS A 136 6.26 0.14 21.50
C HIS A 136 6.40 0.70 22.91
N LYS A 137 7.64 0.99 23.34
CA LYS A 137 7.91 1.39 24.72
C LYS A 137 9.17 2.24 24.78
N LEU A 138 9.01 3.56 24.92
CA LEU A 138 10.13 4.50 25.00
C LEU A 138 10.98 4.35 26.27
N ASN A 139 10.37 3.97 27.40
CA ASN A 139 11.02 3.85 28.69
C ASN A 139 11.56 2.44 28.99
N ILE A 140 11.87 1.67 27.95
CA ILE A 140 12.55 0.37 28.10
C ILE A 140 14.04 0.60 28.42
N ASP A 141 14.62 -0.27 29.24
CA ASP A 141 16.07 -0.24 29.48
C ASP A 141 16.84 -0.81 28.28
N ASP A 142 18.12 -0.41 28.14
CA ASP A 142 18.92 -0.71 26.95
C ASP A 142 19.13 -2.22 26.76
N ASN A 143 19.29 -3.00 27.83
CA ASN A 143 19.50 -4.45 27.74
C ASN A 143 18.24 -5.16 27.19
N SER A 144 17.09 -4.83 27.76
CA SER A 144 15.79 -5.34 27.28
C SER A 144 15.50 -4.87 25.86
N MET A 145 15.84 -3.63 25.50
CA MET A 145 15.70 -3.11 24.14
C MET A 145 16.52 -3.94 23.14
N ASP A 146 17.78 -4.23 23.46
CA ASP A 146 18.66 -5.00 22.60
C ASP A 146 18.18 -6.47 22.48
N GLU A 147 17.71 -7.09 23.56
CA GLU A 147 17.19 -8.46 23.56
C GLU A 147 15.94 -8.57 22.66
N PHE A 148 14.94 -7.73 22.88
CA PHE A 148 13.73 -7.72 22.03
C PHE A 148 14.03 -7.35 20.59
N GLY A 149 14.91 -6.38 20.36
CA GLY A 149 15.33 -5.98 19.02
C GLY A 149 16.00 -7.10 18.25
N ASN A 150 16.91 -7.85 18.90
CA ASN A 150 17.56 -9.00 18.29
C ASN A 150 16.56 -10.11 17.95
N HIS A 151 15.60 -10.40 18.84
CA HIS A 151 14.55 -11.39 18.55
C HIS A 151 13.69 -10.98 17.34
N ILE A 152 13.31 -9.70 17.25
CA ILE A 152 12.57 -9.18 16.09
C ILE A 152 13.41 -9.31 14.81
N ALA A 153 14.68 -8.88 14.85
CA ALA A 153 15.55 -8.91 13.69
C ALA A 153 15.77 -10.34 13.19
N GLU A 154 16.12 -11.28 14.08
CA GLU A 154 16.32 -12.68 13.74
C GLU A 154 15.08 -13.30 13.08
N ARG A 155 13.90 -13.07 13.68
CA ARG A 155 12.64 -13.56 13.12
C ARG A 155 12.38 -13.02 11.72
N GLN A 156 12.62 -11.73 11.48
CA GLN A 156 12.32 -11.11 10.20
C GLN A 156 13.37 -11.42 9.14
N ILE A 157 14.64 -11.46 9.48
CA ILE A 157 15.73 -11.89 8.57
C ILE A 157 15.45 -13.31 8.07
N ASN A 158 15.06 -14.23 8.96
CA ASN A 158 14.69 -15.60 8.61
C ASN A 158 13.44 -15.68 7.72
N ARG A 159 12.72 -14.57 7.51
CA ARG A 159 11.52 -14.48 6.66
C ARG A 159 11.73 -13.70 5.36
N LEU A 160 12.95 -13.30 5.02
CA LEU A 160 13.25 -12.62 3.75
C LEU A 160 12.77 -13.39 2.52
N TRP A 161 12.68 -14.73 2.62
CA TRP A 161 12.13 -15.58 1.58
C TRP A 161 10.66 -15.26 1.21
N VAL A 162 9.85 -14.74 2.16
CA VAL A 162 8.43 -14.40 1.93
C VAL A 162 8.31 -13.35 0.83
N VAL A 163 9.23 -12.38 0.83
CA VAL A 163 9.28 -11.32 -0.17
C VAL A 163 10.20 -11.64 -1.34
N GLY A 164 10.80 -12.84 -1.37
CA GLY A 164 11.73 -13.24 -2.41
C GLY A 164 13.09 -12.53 -2.35
N SER A 165 13.44 -11.94 -1.19
CA SER A 165 14.72 -11.27 -1.01
C SER A 165 15.81 -12.28 -0.69
N ASN A 166 16.82 -12.33 -1.55
CA ASN A 166 18.02 -13.15 -1.45
C ASN A 166 19.15 -12.52 -2.29
N ASN A 167 20.33 -13.14 -2.31
CA ASN A 167 21.48 -12.61 -3.03
C ASN A 167 21.29 -12.55 -4.55
N GLU A 168 20.46 -13.43 -5.13
CA GLU A 168 20.20 -13.46 -6.58
C GLU A 168 19.24 -12.34 -7.00
N THR A 169 18.28 -11.98 -6.13
CA THR A 169 17.22 -11.00 -6.42
C THR A 169 17.54 -9.58 -5.94
N ALA A 170 18.55 -9.43 -5.10
CA ALA A 170 18.88 -8.17 -4.43
C ALA A 170 19.09 -7.01 -5.43
N GLU A 171 19.86 -7.24 -6.49
CA GLU A 171 20.12 -6.20 -7.51
C GLU A 171 18.86 -5.80 -8.28
N LEU A 172 17.98 -6.76 -8.56
CA LEU A 172 16.71 -6.50 -9.22
C LEU A 172 15.77 -5.68 -8.34
N ILE A 173 15.70 -6.02 -7.04
CA ILE A 173 14.88 -5.29 -6.06
C ILE A 173 15.38 -3.84 -5.95
N ASP A 174 16.69 -3.63 -5.83
CA ASP A 174 17.29 -2.30 -5.76
C ASP A 174 17.06 -1.50 -7.06
N TYR A 175 17.26 -2.12 -8.23
CA TYR A 175 16.99 -1.48 -9.52
C TYR A 175 15.51 -1.09 -9.66
N SER A 176 14.60 -1.99 -9.33
CA SER A 176 13.16 -1.76 -9.42
C SER A 176 12.71 -0.65 -8.46
N TYR A 177 13.23 -0.60 -7.23
CA TYR A 177 12.97 0.50 -6.31
C TYR A 177 13.44 1.86 -6.85
N LYS A 178 14.64 1.92 -7.40
CA LYS A 178 15.17 3.15 -8.01
C LYS A 178 14.35 3.61 -9.22
N LYS A 179 13.85 2.67 -10.02
CA LYS A 179 12.95 2.95 -11.14
C LYS A 179 11.59 3.43 -10.66
N TYR A 180 11.02 2.75 -9.67
CA TYR A 180 9.78 3.15 -9.00
C TYR A 180 9.83 4.60 -8.47
N LEU A 181 10.91 4.99 -7.78
CA LEU A 181 11.13 6.37 -7.34
C LEU A 181 11.20 7.36 -8.52
N SER A 182 11.83 6.99 -9.62
CA SER A 182 11.91 7.86 -10.81
C SER A 182 10.55 8.05 -11.46
N ILE A 183 9.71 7.01 -11.49
CA ILE A 183 8.33 7.09 -11.99
C ILE A 183 7.50 8.02 -11.09
N LEU A 184 7.57 7.86 -9.77
CA LEU A 184 6.88 8.73 -8.82
C LEU A 184 7.34 10.19 -8.92
N GLU A 185 8.65 10.43 -9.01
CA GLU A 185 9.20 11.77 -9.18
C GLU A 185 8.68 12.45 -10.45
N ASN A 186 8.53 11.69 -11.54
CA ASN A 186 7.97 12.20 -12.79
C ASN A 186 6.46 12.41 -12.69
N HIS A 187 5.74 11.48 -12.08
CA HIS A 187 4.28 11.58 -11.89
C HIS A 187 3.92 12.82 -11.06
N LEU A 188 4.59 13.00 -9.92
CA LEU A 188 4.33 14.11 -8.99
C LEU A 188 4.71 15.51 -9.52
N LYS A 189 5.30 15.61 -10.72
CA LYS A 189 5.42 16.89 -11.44
C LYS A 189 4.12 17.31 -12.11
N ASN A 190 3.25 16.35 -12.42
CA ASN A 190 2.10 16.56 -13.29
C ASN A 190 0.76 16.26 -12.60
N SER A 191 0.76 15.46 -11.55
CA SER A 191 -0.45 15.08 -10.81
C SER A 191 -0.14 14.92 -9.32
N PRO A 192 -1.00 15.41 -8.41
CA PRO A 192 -0.81 15.25 -6.97
C PRO A 192 -1.11 13.83 -6.49
N PHE A 193 -1.96 13.08 -7.20
CA PHE A 193 -2.36 11.72 -6.87
C PHE A 193 -2.45 10.86 -8.13
N MET A 194 -2.50 9.54 -7.96
CA MET A 194 -2.43 8.60 -9.08
C MET A 194 -3.57 8.79 -10.10
N PHE A 195 -4.78 9.05 -9.64
CA PHE A 195 -5.97 9.14 -10.50
C PHE A 195 -6.60 10.54 -10.53
N GLY A 196 -5.85 11.60 -10.25
CA GLY A 196 -6.35 12.96 -10.40
C GLY A 196 -5.98 13.91 -9.25
N GLN A 197 -6.95 14.74 -8.86
CA GLN A 197 -6.77 15.83 -7.88
C GLN A 197 -7.13 15.40 -6.45
N ARG A 198 -7.54 14.15 -6.23
CA ARG A 198 -7.88 13.61 -4.93
C ARG A 198 -7.29 12.22 -4.73
N PRO A 199 -6.94 11.83 -3.48
CA PRO A 199 -6.30 10.56 -3.24
C PRO A 199 -7.27 9.39 -3.41
N SER A 200 -6.79 8.33 -4.04
CA SER A 200 -7.41 7.01 -4.15
C SER A 200 -6.88 6.03 -3.12
N SER A 201 -7.51 4.86 -2.98
CA SER A 201 -7.02 3.82 -2.06
C SER A 201 -5.60 3.35 -2.41
N SER A 202 -5.22 3.37 -3.70
CA SER A 202 -3.86 3.08 -4.13
C SER A 202 -2.84 4.13 -3.67
N ASP A 203 -3.21 5.41 -3.59
CA ASP A 203 -2.33 6.45 -3.01
C ASP A 203 -2.03 6.17 -1.54
N PHE A 204 -3.01 5.74 -0.77
CA PHE A 204 -2.81 5.37 0.64
C PHE A 204 -1.98 4.09 0.77
N ALA A 205 -2.09 3.13 -0.14
CA ALA A 205 -1.26 1.94 -0.18
C ALA A 205 0.20 2.28 -0.49
N LEU A 206 0.44 3.10 -1.52
CA LEU A 206 1.77 3.64 -1.83
C LEU A 206 2.35 4.43 -0.65
N TYR A 207 1.55 5.31 -0.06
CA TYR A 207 1.93 6.09 1.11
C TYR A 207 2.37 5.18 2.27
N GLY A 208 1.59 4.16 2.60
CA GLY A 208 1.90 3.24 3.70
C GLY A 208 3.31 2.66 3.57
N GLN A 209 3.67 2.13 2.40
CA GLN A 209 4.99 1.57 2.14
C GLN A 209 6.09 2.65 2.12
N LEU A 210 5.80 3.79 1.51
CA LEU A 210 6.76 4.89 1.43
C LEU A 210 7.07 5.50 2.79
N THR A 211 6.15 5.49 3.77
CA THR A 211 6.49 5.93 5.15
C THR A 211 7.67 5.17 5.72
N GLN A 212 7.81 3.91 5.37
CA GLN A 212 8.89 3.06 5.80
C GLN A 212 10.15 3.29 4.95
N LEU A 213 10.01 3.27 3.64
CA LEU A 213 11.11 3.40 2.68
C LEU A 213 11.81 4.78 2.71
N VAL A 214 11.04 5.86 2.91
CA VAL A 214 11.61 7.22 2.90
C VAL A 214 11.64 7.90 4.27
N GLY A 215 10.94 7.33 5.24
CA GLY A 215 10.84 7.89 6.59
C GLY A 215 11.58 7.10 7.66
N PHE A 216 11.64 5.78 7.56
CA PHE A 216 12.11 4.88 8.61
C PHE A 216 13.48 4.26 8.31
N ASP A 217 13.65 3.62 7.14
CA ASP A 217 14.84 2.83 6.81
C ASP A 217 15.94 3.71 6.17
N PRO A 218 17.18 3.77 6.73
CA PRO A 218 18.22 4.70 6.30
C PRO A 218 18.64 4.57 4.83
N THR A 219 18.90 3.36 4.35
CA THR A 219 19.41 3.12 2.99
C THR A 219 18.43 3.57 1.91
N PRO A 220 17.16 3.11 1.88
CA PRO A 220 16.22 3.52 0.85
C PRO A 220 15.85 5.00 0.96
N ARG A 221 15.84 5.57 2.18
CA ARG A 221 15.67 6.99 2.42
C ARG A 221 16.77 7.82 1.75
N ASN A 222 18.04 7.43 1.91
CA ASN A 222 19.17 8.13 1.27
C ASN A 222 19.11 8.07 -0.27
N ILE A 223 18.61 6.97 -0.83
CA ILE A 223 18.36 6.84 -2.26
C ILE A 223 17.26 7.82 -2.69
N ALA A 224 16.15 7.88 -1.94
CA ALA A 224 15.02 8.76 -2.25
C ALA A 224 15.40 10.25 -2.18
N TYR A 225 16.18 10.68 -1.20
CA TYR A 225 16.69 12.06 -1.12
C TYR A 225 17.44 12.51 -2.37
N LYS A 226 18.16 11.59 -3.00
CA LYS A 226 18.96 11.89 -4.20
C LYS A 226 18.12 11.83 -5.48
N LYS A 227 17.11 10.97 -5.53
CA LYS A 227 16.38 10.63 -6.76
C LYS A 227 14.97 11.18 -6.85
N SER A 228 14.28 11.33 -5.72
CA SER A 228 12.86 11.64 -5.72
C SER A 228 12.44 12.51 -4.52
N PRO A 229 12.91 13.77 -4.45
CA PRO A 229 12.57 14.67 -3.37
C PRO A 229 11.07 14.99 -3.32
N ARG A 230 10.34 14.95 -4.46
CA ARG A 230 8.88 15.13 -4.49
C ARG A 230 8.17 14.00 -3.77
N THR A 231 8.63 12.76 -3.90
CA THR A 231 8.06 11.62 -3.16
C THR A 231 8.19 11.84 -1.65
N ILE A 232 9.32 12.35 -1.16
CA ILE A 232 9.50 12.63 0.27
C ILE A 232 8.54 13.74 0.75
N ALA A 233 8.44 14.82 -0.01
CA ALA A 233 7.52 15.93 0.29
C ALA A 233 6.06 15.45 0.28
N TRP A 234 5.69 14.65 -0.72
CA TRP A 234 4.36 14.07 -0.84
C TRP A 234 4.02 13.16 0.35
N VAL A 235 4.92 12.27 0.77
CA VAL A 235 4.73 11.39 1.95
C VAL A 235 4.51 12.20 3.21
N ASN A 236 5.27 13.28 3.43
CA ASN A 236 5.10 14.14 4.59
C ASN A 236 3.72 14.81 4.61
N THR A 237 3.21 15.22 3.45
CA THR A 237 1.88 15.84 3.35
C THR A 237 0.76 14.81 3.48
N MET A 238 0.91 13.62 2.88
CA MET A 238 -0.05 12.53 2.98
C MET A 238 -0.25 12.02 4.42
N ALA A 239 0.67 12.32 5.32
CA ALA A 239 0.58 11.90 6.72
C ALA A 239 -0.70 12.39 7.41
N ASP A 240 -1.15 13.59 7.08
CA ASP A 240 -2.41 14.15 7.60
C ASP A 240 -3.05 15.11 6.60
N LEU A 241 -4.12 14.66 5.96
CA LEU A 241 -4.97 15.46 5.08
C LEU A 241 -6.32 15.84 5.73
N SER A 242 -6.49 15.60 7.04
CA SER A 242 -7.78 15.76 7.73
C SER A 242 -8.30 17.18 7.77
N GLY A 243 -7.43 18.15 8.06
CA GLY A 243 -7.75 19.56 8.21
C GLY A 243 -7.52 20.39 6.95
N LEU A 244 -7.26 19.75 5.82
CA LEU A 244 -6.94 20.47 4.61
C LEU A 244 -8.19 21.10 4.02
N HIS A 245 -8.31 22.40 4.24
CA HIS A 245 -9.29 23.28 3.63
C HIS A 245 -8.58 24.17 2.62
N ASN A 246 -8.85 23.92 1.36
CA ASN A 246 -8.35 24.76 0.29
C ASN A 246 -9.54 25.11 -0.63
N MET A 247 -9.74 26.39 -0.93
CA MET A 247 -10.84 26.83 -1.77
C MET A 247 -10.77 26.30 -3.21
N GLY A 248 -9.59 25.83 -3.63
CA GLY A 248 -9.38 25.20 -4.93
C GLY A 248 -9.25 23.66 -4.88
N GLY A 249 -9.28 23.07 -3.68
CA GLY A 249 -9.09 21.64 -3.49
C GLY A 249 -7.65 21.23 -3.11
N ILE A 250 -7.47 19.94 -2.81
CA ILE A 250 -6.16 19.40 -2.34
C ILE A 250 -5.08 19.55 -3.41
N GLY A 251 -5.44 19.44 -4.69
CA GLY A 251 -4.50 19.62 -5.79
C GLY A 251 -3.82 20.97 -5.79
N GLU A 252 -4.55 22.05 -5.56
CA GLU A 252 -3.99 23.41 -5.47
C GLU A 252 -3.03 23.57 -4.29
N PHE A 253 -3.26 22.86 -3.20
CA PHE A 253 -2.33 22.85 -2.07
C PHE A 253 -0.94 22.35 -2.50
N PHE A 254 -0.88 21.38 -3.41
CA PHE A 254 0.37 20.91 -4.01
C PHE A 254 0.87 21.77 -5.17
N GLY A 255 0.21 22.90 -5.47
CA GLY A 255 0.59 23.82 -6.54
C GLY A 255 0.10 23.41 -7.94
N PHE A 256 -0.89 22.51 -8.02
CA PHE A 256 -1.54 22.15 -9.29
C PHE A 256 -2.75 23.02 -9.55
N GLU A 257 -2.76 23.68 -10.70
CA GLU A 257 -3.92 24.48 -11.10
C GLU A 257 -5.14 23.59 -11.33
N ASN A 258 -6.23 23.92 -10.65
CA ASN A 258 -7.51 23.28 -10.90
C ASN A 258 -8.17 23.91 -12.12
N LYS A 259 -7.97 23.32 -13.30
CA LYS A 259 -8.49 23.83 -14.57
C LYS A 259 -10.02 23.80 -14.66
N ASP A 260 -10.66 22.95 -13.88
CA ASP A 260 -12.11 22.71 -13.95
C ASP A 260 -12.91 23.55 -12.94
N LYS A 261 -12.28 24.49 -12.21
CA LYS A 261 -12.92 25.38 -11.21
C LYS A 261 -13.91 24.62 -10.30
N VAL A 262 -13.50 23.47 -9.77
CA VAL A 262 -14.30 22.70 -8.84
C VAL A 262 -14.47 23.52 -7.56
N THR A 263 -15.69 23.80 -7.16
CA THR A 263 -15.96 24.47 -5.89
C THR A 263 -15.62 23.54 -4.73
N GLU A 264 -15.36 24.08 -3.54
CA GLU A 264 -15.08 23.28 -2.33
C GLU A 264 -16.16 22.22 -2.06
N ILE A 265 -17.43 22.57 -2.33
CA ILE A 265 -18.57 21.67 -2.19
C ILE A 265 -18.49 20.50 -3.17
N ASP A 266 -18.07 20.77 -4.42
CA ASP A 266 -17.99 19.74 -5.46
C ASP A 266 -16.79 18.81 -5.25
N TYR A 267 -15.71 19.30 -4.63
CA TYR A 267 -14.51 18.51 -4.39
C TYR A 267 -14.73 17.42 -3.32
N PHE A 268 -15.58 17.70 -2.35
CA PHE A 268 -15.93 16.77 -1.27
C PHE A 268 -17.26 16.06 -1.49
N ASN A 269 -18.05 16.47 -2.46
CA ASN A 269 -19.26 15.78 -2.85
C ASN A 269 -18.92 14.46 -3.58
N GLU A 270 -19.78 13.49 -3.39
CA GLU A 270 -19.72 12.08 -3.80
C GLU A 270 -19.46 11.85 -5.29
N ASN A 271 -19.48 12.91 -6.09
CA ASN A 271 -19.52 12.78 -7.53
C ASN A 271 -18.16 13.12 -8.14
N THR A 272 -17.77 12.38 -9.04
CA THR A 272 -16.82 12.46 -10.16
C THR A 272 -15.79 13.60 -10.22
N SER A 273 -15.96 14.68 -9.44
CA SER A 273 -15.02 15.81 -9.42
C SER A 273 -13.67 15.41 -8.79
N GLY A 274 -12.60 15.84 -9.42
CA GLY A 274 -11.24 15.54 -8.97
C GLY A 274 -10.69 14.19 -9.41
N TRP A 275 -11.46 13.35 -10.12
CA TRP A 275 -11.00 12.13 -10.76
C TRP A 275 -10.72 12.35 -12.25
N ASN A 276 -9.66 11.75 -12.76
CA ASN A 276 -9.41 11.73 -14.20
C ASN A 276 -10.39 10.77 -14.91
N GLU A 277 -10.66 11.05 -16.17
CA GLU A 277 -11.17 10.03 -17.10
C GLU A 277 -10.02 9.12 -17.54
N VAL A 278 -10.30 7.88 -17.94
CA VAL A 278 -9.25 6.89 -18.29
C VAL A 278 -8.34 7.39 -19.40
N ASP A 279 -8.90 8.08 -20.39
CA ASP A 279 -8.15 8.66 -21.52
C ASP A 279 -7.36 9.93 -21.17
N LYS A 280 -7.57 10.48 -19.97
CA LYS A 280 -6.87 11.66 -19.42
C LYS A 280 -5.89 11.29 -18.30
N ILE A 281 -5.70 10.01 -18.01
CA ILE A 281 -4.69 9.56 -17.04
C ILE A 281 -3.30 9.97 -17.57
N PRO A 282 -2.43 10.57 -16.73
CA PRO A 282 -1.09 10.95 -17.15
C PRO A 282 -0.25 9.76 -17.64
N ASP A 283 0.55 9.95 -18.69
CA ASP A 283 1.46 8.93 -19.21
C ASP A 283 2.41 8.36 -18.14
N SER A 284 2.77 9.19 -17.15
CA SER A 284 3.58 8.75 -16.01
C SER A 284 2.92 7.65 -15.18
N LEU A 285 1.58 7.59 -15.14
CA LEU A 285 0.89 6.47 -14.49
C LEU A 285 0.93 5.21 -15.37
N LYS A 286 0.91 5.34 -16.70
CA LYS A 286 1.14 4.21 -17.61
C LYS A 286 2.53 3.61 -17.42
N GLU A 287 3.55 4.44 -17.14
CA GLU A 287 4.90 3.95 -16.78
C GLU A 287 4.88 3.09 -15.50
N MET A 288 4.01 3.41 -14.54
CA MET A 288 3.83 2.59 -13.34
C MET A 288 3.23 1.22 -13.71
N PHE A 289 2.22 1.17 -14.57
CA PHE A 289 1.68 -0.11 -15.07
C PHE A 289 2.69 -0.91 -15.90
N ASN A 290 3.56 -0.24 -16.65
CA ASN A 290 4.70 -0.91 -17.30
C ASN A 290 5.64 -1.58 -16.29
N GLU A 291 5.90 -0.92 -15.16
CA GLU A 291 6.72 -1.52 -14.09
C GLU A 291 5.98 -2.67 -13.40
N ILE A 292 4.68 -2.54 -13.12
CA ILE A 292 3.83 -3.62 -12.59
C ILE A 292 3.90 -4.85 -13.51
N GLY A 293 3.67 -4.67 -14.81
CA GLY A 293 3.72 -5.75 -15.79
C GLY A 293 5.11 -6.37 -15.93
N ARG A 294 6.16 -5.57 -15.77
CA ARG A 294 7.55 -6.05 -15.86
C ARG A 294 7.95 -6.92 -14.67
N VAL A 295 7.58 -6.56 -13.43
CA VAL A 295 8.12 -7.19 -12.23
C VAL A 295 7.10 -8.01 -11.45
N TYR A 296 5.87 -7.50 -11.32
CA TYR A 296 4.88 -8.10 -10.44
C TYR A 296 4.07 -9.20 -11.11
N ILE A 297 3.58 -8.95 -12.33
CA ILE A 297 2.75 -9.92 -13.06
C ILE A 297 3.47 -11.25 -13.31
N PRO A 298 4.74 -11.30 -13.77
CA PRO A 298 5.44 -12.57 -13.93
C PRO A 298 5.57 -13.35 -12.63
N CYS A 299 5.80 -12.65 -11.50
CA CYS A 299 5.90 -13.29 -10.19
C CYS A 299 4.57 -13.88 -9.72
N LEU A 300 3.45 -13.17 -9.92
CA LEU A 300 2.13 -13.69 -9.59
C LEU A 300 1.80 -14.97 -10.38
N VAL A 301 2.08 -14.95 -11.69
CA VAL A 301 1.80 -16.07 -12.60
C VAL A 301 2.62 -17.30 -12.23
N GLU A 302 3.94 -17.14 -12.08
CA GLU A 302 4.82 -18.28 -11.78
C GLU A 302 4.60 -18.82 -10.36
N ASN A 303 4.32 -17.95 -9.38
CA ASN A 303 3.92 -18.37 -8.05
C ASN A 303 2.62 -19.19 -8.06
N ALA A 304 1.62 -18.77 -8.85
CA ALA A 304 0.36 -19.49 -8.96
C ALA A 304 0.55 -20.87 -9.64
N LYS A 305 1.36 -20.95 -10.71
CA LYS A 305 1.72 -22.22 -11.35
C LYS A 305 2.42 -23.15 -10.39
N ALA A 306 3.40 -22.63 -9.63
CA ALA A 306 4.14 -23.43 -8.64
C ALA A 306 3.20 -23.98 -7.55
N HIS A 307 2.27 -23.15 -7.07
CA HIS A 307 1.29 -23.58 -6.07
C HIS A 307 0.38 -24.71 -6.59
N ILE A 308 -0.13 -24.57 -7.82
CA ILE A 308 -0.99 -25.59 -8.44
C ILE A 308 -0.23 -26.92 -8.62
N ASN A 309 1.06 -26.82 -8.98
CA ASN A 309 1.90 -27.99 -9.20
C ASN A 309 2.51 -28.60 -7.91
N GLY A 310 2.24 -27.98 -6.74
CA GLY A 310 2.79 -28.41 -5.46
C GLY A 310 4.29 -28.16 -5.29
N ASN A 311 4.86 -27.22 -6.04
CA ASN A 311 6.28 -26.88 -5.96
C ASN A 311 6.53 -25.90 -4.79
N ASP A 312 7.52 -26.20 -3.96
CA ASP A 312 7.92 -25.34 -2.81
C ASP A 312 8.65 -24.07 -3.24
N VAL A 313 9.29 -24.10 -4.42
CA VAL A 313 10.11 -23.00 -4.97
C VAL A 313 9.81 -22.84 -6.44
N TRP A 314 9.86 -21.61 -6.93
CA TRP A 314 9.72 -21.27 -8.33
C TRP A 314 10.77 -20.26 -8.77
N GLU A 315 10.99 -20.19 -10.07
CA GLU A 315 11.94 -19.30 -10.71
C GLU A 315 11.30 -18.68 -11.97
N THR A 316 11.64 -17.42 -12.25
CA THR A 316 11.28 -16.76 -13.51
C THR A 316 12.36 -15.76 -13.89
N LYS A 317 12.35 -15.31 -15.14
CA LYS A 317 13.19 -14.19 -15.59
C LYS A 317 12.40 -12.90 -15.59
N ILE A 318 13.00 -11.85 -15.02
CA ILE A 318 12.50 -10.48 -15.07
C ILE A 318 13.56 -9.66 -15.83
N GLY A 319 13.33 -9.42 -17.11
CA GLY A 319 14.38 -8.99 -18.03
C GLY A 319 15.50 -10.04 -18.09
N ASP A 320 16.74 -9.62 -17.87
CA ASP A 320 17.90 -10.52 -17.85
C ASP A 320 18.19 -11.11 -16.46
N SER A 321 17.47 -10.68 -15.43
CA SER A 321 17.70 -11.09 -14.04
C SER A 321 16.86 -12.31 -13.67
N LEU A 322 17.44 -13.24 -12.92
CA LEU A 322 16.73 -14.37 -12.35
C LEU A 322 16.00 -13.92 -11.08
N TRP A 323 14.71 -14.27 -10.98
CA TRP A 323 13.95 -14.20 -9.74
C TRP A 323 13.69 -15.60 -9.21
N LYS A 324 14.03 -15.82 -7.95
CA LYS A 324 13.80 -17.08 -7.26
C LYS A 324 13.14 -16.85 -5.92
N GLN A 325 12.05 -17.56 -5.65
CA GLN A 325 11.28 -17.41 -4.42
C GLN A 325 10.63 -18.74 -4.02
N LYS A 326 10.36 -18.88 -2.72
CA LYS A 326 9.47 -19.95 -2.23
C LYS A 326 8.03 -19.64 -2.61
N THR A 327 7.26 -20.69 -2.88
CA THR A 327 5.82 -20.55 -3.17
C THR A 327 5.10 -19.92 -1.99
N PHE A 328 4.32 -18.88 -2.28
CA PHE A 328 3.58 -18.11 -1.29
C PHE A 328 2.08 -18.11 -1.60
N PRO A 329 1.28 -18.94 -0.88
CA PRO A 329 -0.14 -19.13 -1.18
C PRO A 329 -0.98 -17.85 -1.14
N TYR A 330 -0.60 -16.84 -0.34
CA TYR A 330 -1.33 -15.58 -0.28
C TYR A 330 -1.30 -14.84 -1.63
N GLN A 331 -0.17 -14.82 -2.33
CA GLN A 331 -0.08 -14.16 -3.66
C GLN A 331 -0.90 -14.88 -4.75
N VAL A 332 -1.24 -16.16 -4.55
CA VAL A 332 -2.21 -16.84 -5.43
C VAL A 332 -3.62 -16.25 -5.24
N LYS A 333 -3.98 -15.91 -4.01
CA LYS A 333 -5.26 -15.22 -3.74
C LYS A 333 -5.27 -13.82 -4.37
N CYS A 334 -4.16 -13.06 -4.29
CA CYS A 334 -4.05 -11.75 -4.94
C CYS A 334 -4.33 -11.84 -6.44
N LEU A 335 -3.69 -12.79 -7.15
CA LEU A 335 -3.94 -13.02 -8.57
C LEU A 335 -5.42 -13.35 -8.86
N ASN A 336 -6.04 -14.21 -8.04
CA ASN A 336 -7.44 -14.57 -8.22
C ASN A 336 -8.36 -13.37 -7.99
N TRP A 337 -8.11 -12.58 -6.96
CA TRP A 337 -8.89 -11.37 -6.67
C TRP A 337 -8.77 -10.32 -7.78
N ILE A 338 -7.57 -10.12 -8.34
CA ILE A 338 -7.40 -9.24 -9.51
C ILE A 338 -8.28 -9.72 -10.69
N LYS A 339 -8.28 -11.03 -10.97
CA LYS A 339 -9.11 -11.62 -12.03
C LYS A 339 -10.61 -11.50 -11.72
N GLU A 340 -11.01 -11.71 -10.49
CA GLU A 340 -12.39 -11.54 -10.04
C GLU A 340 -12.86 -10.10 -10.19
N GLU A 341 -12.04 -9.11 -9.77
CA GLU A 341 -12.37 -7.69 -9.93
C GLU A 341 -12.51 -7.31 -11.42
N PHE A 342 -11.64 -7.82 -12.29
CA PHE A 342 -11.74 -7.62 -13.72
C PHE A 342 -13.02 -8.25 -14.30
N SER A 343 -13.38 -9.45 -13.88
CA SER A 343 -14.58 -10.18 -14.37
C SER A 343 -15.90 -9.52 -13.97
N LYS A 344 -15.91 -8.65 -12.98
CA LYS A 344 -17.11 -7.88 -12.55
C LYS A 344 -17.40 -6.70 -13.48
N LEU A 345 -16.45 -6.30 -14.31
CA LEU A 345 -16.60 -5.21 -15.26
C LEU A 345 -17.54 -5.60 -16.41
N SER A 346 -18.27 -4.62 -16.95
CA SER A 346 -18.96 -4.80 -18.23
C SER A 346 -17.97 -5.02 -19.36
N ASP A 347 -18.41 -5.66 -20.47
CA ASP A 347 -17.56 -5.86 -21.66
C ASP A 347 -16.93 -4.55 -22.13
N THR A 348 -17.69 -3.46 -22.11
CA THR A 348 -17.20 -2.12 -22.49
C THR A 348 -16.10 -1.63 -21.54
N ASP A 349 -16.25 -1.81 -20.23
CA ASP A 349 -15.24 -1.40 -19.26
C ASP A 349 -14.00 -2.30 -19.34
N GLN A 350 -14.16 -3.61 -19.60
CA GLN A 350 -13.04 -4.52 -19.86
C GLN A 350 -12.24 -4.06 -21.08
N ASP A 351 -12.90 -3.71 -22.19
CA ASP A 351 -12.24 -3.20 -23.39
C ASP A 351 -11.46 -1.91 -23.11
N ILE A 352 -12.02 -0.99 -22.32
CA ILE A 352 -11.34 0.25 -21.91
C ILE A 352 -10.07 -0.07 -21.10
N VAL A 353 -10.18 -0.97 -20.12
CA VAL A 353 -9.04 -1.39 -19.29
C VAL A 353 -7.97 -2.08 -20.15
N LEU A 354 -8.35 -3.04 -20.99
CA LEU A 354 -7.42 -3.76 -21.86
C LEU A 354 -6.72 -2.83 -22.84
N LYS A 355 -7.44 -1.86 -23.41
CA LYS A 355 -6.86 -0.83 -24.28
C LYS A 355 -5.85 0.04 -23.53
N TYR A 356 -6.16 0.46 -22.30
CA TYR A 356 -5.25 1.26 -21.50
C TYR A 356 -3.99 0.48 -21.10
N LEU A 357 -4.15 -0.78 -20.70
CA LEU A 357 -3.05 -1.64 -20.25
C LEU A 357 -2.28 -2.30 -21.40
N ALA A 358 -2.73 -2.14 -22.64
CA ALA A 358 -2.07 -2.76 -23.81
C ALA A 358 -0.58 -2.41 -23.87
N GLY A 359 0.26 -3.44 -23.96
CA GLY A 359 1.73 -3.33 -24.03
C GLY A 359 2.41 -3.06 -22.69
N THR A 360 1.68 -2.99 -21.58
CA THR A 360 2.29 -2.85 -20.24
C THR A 360 2.73 -4.21 -19.66
N GLY A 361 2.16 -5.31 -20.13
CA GLY A 361 2.31 -6.65 -19.57
C GLY A 361 1.26 -6.99 -18.50
N CYS A 362 0.49 -6.01 -18.00
CA CYS A 362 -0.58 -6.26 -17.04
C CYS A 362 -1.76 -6.99 -17.67
N GLU A 363 -2.00 -6.81 -18.96
CA GLU A 363 -3.05 -7.47 -19.72
C GLU A 363 -2.90 -9.00 -19.78
N LEU A 364 -1.70 -9.53 -19.54
CA LEU A 364 -1.42 -10.97 -19.64
C LEU A 364 -2.16 -11.83 -18.61
N ILE A 365 -2.63 -11.25 -17.52
CA ILE A 365 -3.38 -11.97 -16.48
C ILE A 365 -4.90 -11.80 -16.61
N LEU A 366 -5.36 -10.96 -17.53
CA LEU A 366 -6.77 -10.59 -17.69
C LEU A 366 -7.49 -11.34 -18.81
N ASN A 367 -6.76 -12.09 -19.60
CA ASN A 367 -7.28 -12.91 -20.72
C ASN A 367 -7.49 -14.36 -20.30
#